data_31be4c1fa916c75524bc66f8b98dc9a9
#
_entry.id   31be4c1fa916c75524bc66f8b98dc9a9
#
_cell.length_a   1.000
_cell.length_b   1.000
_cell.length_c   1.000
_cell.angle_alpha   90.00
_cell.angle_beta   90.00
_cell.angle_gamma   90.00
#
_symmetry.space_group_name_H-M   'P 1'
#
loop_
_entity.id
_entity.type
_entity.pdbx_description
1 polymer ?
#
loop_
_entity_poly.entity_id
_entity_poly.type
_entity_poly.pdbx_seq_one_letter_code
_entity_poly.pdbx_strand_id
1 'polypeptide(L)'
;GFVPDVFPAAWGAALAELVGARKFNVLCFVLGLIAAISVVLMGLKKRSRDAEYGIVSAPLSLFWARNLIVAGALVFLMFKLATFRGVPNVLVTMAILIGIYAFITERTVIGRRVYALGGNEKAAKLSGIKTERLNFMAFVNMGVLAALAGLIFAARLNSATPKAGFALELDVIAAVFIGGASMSGGSGKIIGAVVGAFIMGVMNNGMSILGIGIDYQQVIKGLVLLAAVFFDVYNKQKQG
;
A
#
# COMPACT_ATOMS: atom_id res chain seq x y z
N GLY A 1 -1.93 -18.70 -5.31
CA GLY A 1 -1.29 -18.91 -6.60
C GLY A 1 -0.26 -17.85 -6.93
N PHE A 2 0.55 -18.12 -7.90
CA PHE A 2 1.57 -17.21 -8.44
C PHE A 2 1.23 -16.89 -9.89
N VAL A 3 1.68 -15.73 -10.37
CA VAL A 3 1.51 -15.35 -11.77
C VAL A 3 2.31 -16.33 -12.63
N PRO A 4 1.68 -17.01 -13.62
CA PRO A 4 2.38 -17.90 -14.53
C PRO A 4 3.38 -17.12 -15.39
N ASP A 5 4.49 -17.78 -15.77
CA ASP A 5 5.42 -17.17 -16.71
C ASP A 5 4.82 -17.22 -18.13
N VAL A 6 4.83 -16.09 -18.81
CA VAL A 6 4.31 -15.94 -20.18
C VAL A 6 5.43 -16.18 -21.21
N PHE A 7 6.69 -16.13 -20.77
CA PHE A 7 7.84 -16.34 -21.64
C PHE A 7 8.14 -17.82 -21.87
N PRO A 8 8.79 -18.19 -22.99
CA PRO A 8 9.18 -19.56 -23.27
C PRO A 8 9.98 -20.17 -22.13
N ALA A 9 9.67 -21.41 -21.75
CA ALA A 9 10.32 -22.11 -20.65
C ALA A 9 11.86 -22.21 -20.81
N ALA A 10 12.35 -22.23 -22.05
CA ALA A 10 13.77 -22.23 -22.36
C ALA A 10 14.52 -21.00 -21.82
N TRP A 11 13.91 -19.83 -21.84
CA TRP A 11 14.51 -18.60 -21.31
C TRP A 11 14.61 -18.64 -19.78
N GLY A 12 13.54 -19.14 -19.14
CA GLY A 12 13.55 -19.34 -17.70
C GLY A 12 14.59 -20.37 -17.26
N ALA A 13 14.77 -21.45 -18.01
CA ALA A 13 15.78 -22.47 -17.75
C ALA A 13 17.22 -21.93 -17.91
N ALA A 14 17.50 -21.21 -18.99
CA ALA A 14 18.82 -20.62 -19.24
C ALA A 14 19.19 -19.58 -18.15
N LEU A 15 18.27 -18.72 -17.74
CA LEU A 15 18.48 -17.75 -16.66
C LEU A 15 18.62 -18.43 -15.29
N ALA A 16 17.86 -19.52 -15.06
CA ALA A 16 17.98 -20.31 -13.83
C ALA A 16 19.35 -20.95 -13.69
N GLU A 17 19.90 -21.46 -14.77
CA GLU A 17 21.26 -22.06 -14.82
C GLU A 17 22.33 -21.00 -14.53
N LEU A 18 22.24 -19.84 -15.17
CA LEU A 18 23.18 -18.71 -14.96
C LEU A 18 23.19 -18.21 -13.50
N VAL A 19 22.04 -18.24 -12.83
CA VAL A 19 21.86 -17.70 -11.47
C VAL A 19 22.01 -18.79 -10.41
N GLY A 20 22.10 -20.07 -10.80
CA GLY A 20 22.12 -21.21 -9.88
C GLY A 20 20.80 -21.44 -9.17
N ALA A 21 19.67 -21.03 -9.75
CA ALA A 21 18.33 -21.19 -9.19
C ALA A 21 17.63 -22.42 -9.75
N ARG A 22 16.73 -23.04 -8.97
CA ARG A 22 15.94 -24.19 -9.44
C ARG A 22 14.92 -23.84 -10.52
N LYS A 23 14.39 -22.62 -10.48
CA LYS A 23 13.44 -22.05 -11.45
C LYS A 23 13.63 -20.54 -11.49
N PHE A 24 13.40 -19.93 -12.64
CA PHE A 24 13.46 -18.48 -12.81
C PHE A 24 12.22 -18.02 -13.59
N ASN A 25 11.44 -17.13 -12.99
CA ASN A 25 10.26 -16.53 -13.63
C ASN A 25 10.69 -15.25 -14.35
N VAL A 26 10.80 -15.33 -15.68
CA VAL A 26 11.26 -14.22 -16.54
C VAL A 26 10.29 -13.05 -16.46
N LEU A 27 8.97 -13.31 -16.45
CA LEU A 27 7.95 -12.26 -16.36
C LEU A 27 8.13 -11.41 -15.09
N CYS A 28 8.38 -12.05 -13.95
CA CYS A 28 8.60 -11.35 -12.68
C CYS A 28 9.82 -10.41 -12.76
N PHE A 29 10.92 -10.89 -13.32
CA PHE A 29 12.14 -10.08 -13.46
C PHE A 29 11.96 -8.91 -14.42
N VAL A 30 11.30 -9.13 -15.56
CA VAL A 30 10.98 -8.08 -16.55
C VAL A 30 10.06 -7.03 -15.94
N LEU A 31 9.04 -7.42 -15.19
CA LEU A 31 8.18 -6.47 -14.47
C LEU A 31 8.96 -5.64 -13.44
N GLY A 32 9.93 -6.24 -12.78
CA GLY A 32 10.84 -5.54 -11.87
C GLY A 32 11.69 -4.49 -12.57
N LEU A 33 12.25 -4.83 -13.74
CA LEU A 33 12.99 -3.90 -14.56
C LEU A 33 12.12 -2.75 -15.07
N ILE A 34 10.93 -3.04 -15.57
CA ILE A 34 9.97 -2.02 -16.02
C ILE A 34 9.60 -1.08 -14.86
N ALA A 35 9.32 -1.61 -13.67
CA ALA A 35 9.01 -0.82 -12.50
C ALA A 35 10.19 0.08 -12.09
N ALA A 36 11.42 -0.43 -12.08
CA ALA A 36 12.62 0.33 -11.76
C ALA A 36 12.87 1.46 -12.78
N ILE A 37 12.76 1.16 -14.07
CA ILE A 37 12.88 2.15 -15.14
C ILE A 37 11.78 3.22 -15.01
N SER A 38 10.55 2.83 -14.73
CA SER A 38 9.42 3.76 -14.53
C SER A 38 9.67 4.73 -13.37
N VAL A 39 10.22 4.26 -12.25
CA VAL A 39 10.57 5.10 -11.09
C VAL A 39 11.62 6.14 -11.49
N VAL A 40 12.67 5.72 -12.20
CA VAL A 40 13.73 6.64 -12.66
C VAL A 40 13.18 7.67 -13.64
N LEU A 41 12.38 7.25 -14.63
CA LEU A 41 11.78 8.14 -15.62
C LEU A 41 10.80 9.14 -14.98
N MET A 42 9.95 8.70 -14.03
CA MET A 42 9.07 9.60 -13.29
C MET A 42 9.88 10.60 -12.44
N GLY A 43 10.96 10.17 -11.83
CA GLY A 43 11.90 11.03 -11.11
C GLY A 43 12.52 12.10 -12.01
N LEU A 44 13.01 11.72 -13.18
CA LEU A 44 13.57 12.64 -14.18
C LEU A 44 12.52 13.64 -14.68
N LYS A 45 11.31 13.16 -15.01
CA LYS A 45 10.19 13.99 -15.47
C LYS A 45 9.74 14.99 -14.41
N LYS A 46 9.72 14.58 -13.14
CA LYS A 46 9.44 15.49 -12.02
C LYS A 46 10.51 16.56 -11.91
N ARG A 47 11.79 16.19 -11.97
CA ARG A 47 12.90 17.13 -11.89
C ARG A 47 12.90 18.14 -13.05
N SER A 48 12.61 17.70 -14.27
CA SER A 48 12.47 18.59 -15.43
C SER A 48 11.37 19.63 -15.24
N ARG A 49 10.21 19.20 -14.69
CA ARG A 49 9.14 20.15 -14.35
C ARG A 49 9.53 21.12 -13.24
N ASP A 50 10.15 20.62 -12.18
CA ASP A 50 10.55 21.45 -11.05
C ASP A 50 11.55 22.53 -11.51
N ALA A 51 12.44 22.20 -12.47
CA ALA A 51 13.36 23.14 -13.10
C ALA A 51 12.64 24.20 -13.96
N GLU A 52 11.60 23.82 -14.70
CA GLU A 52 10.77 24.72 -15.51
C GLU A 52 10.02 25.76 -14.63
N TYR A 53 9.60 25.37 -13.44
CA TYR A 53 8.94 26.26 -12.47
C TYR A 53 9.91 26.99 -11.52
N GLY A 54 11.21 26.93 -11.75
CA GLY A 54 12.21 27.60 -10.91
C GLY A 54 12.33 27.06 -9.49
N ILE A 55 11.80 25.85 -9.22
CA ILE A 55 11.86 25.24 -7.90
C ILE A 55 13.26 24.69 -7.68
N VAL A 56 13.91 25.08 -6.57
CA VAL A 56 15.24 24.57 -6.20
C VAL A 56 15.15 23.08 -5.94
N SER A 57 15.63 22.29 -6.89
CA SER A 57 15.66 20.84 -6.76
C SER A 57 16.92 20.39 -6.00
N ALA A 58 16.82 19.26 -5.28
CA ALA A 58 17.94 18.66 -4.58
C ALA A 58 19.16 18.46 -5.51
N PRO A 59 20.40 18.51 -4.98
CA PRO A 59 21.62 18.30 -5.75
C PRO A 59 21.56 17.00 -6.56
N LEU A 60 22.18 17.00 -7.73
CA LEU A 60 22.11 15.88 -8.69
C LEU A 60 22.58 14.56 -8.09
N SER A 61 23.59 14.61 -7.23
CA SER A 61 24.12 13.44 -6.51
C SER A 61 23.07 12.78 -5.61
N LEU A 62 22.35 13.58 -4.83
CA LEU A 62 21.30 13.08 -3.93
C LEU A 62 20.09 12.52 -4.71
N PHE A 63 19.75 13.16 -5.84
CA PHE A 63 18.71 12.66 -6.72
C PHE A 63 19.04 11.26 -7.27
N TRP A 64 20.26 11.10 -7.83
CA TRP A 64 20.69 9.81 -8.37
C TRP A 64 20.83 8.75 -7.27
N ALA A 65 21.44 9.11 -6.13
CA ALA A 65 21.57 8.19 -5.00
C ALA A 65 20.20 7.63 -4.56
N ARG A 66 19.22 8.50 -4.35
CA ARG A 66 17.87 8.08 -3.96
C ARG A 66 17.20 7.18 -5.01
N ASN A 67 17.24 7.59 -6.30
CA ASN A 67 16.59 6.82 -7.35
C ASN A 67 17.28 5.47 -7.60
N LEU A 68 18.61 5.41 -7.53
CA LEU A 68 19.37 4.16 -7.68
C LEU A 68 19.12 3.20 -6.51
N ILE A 69 19.03 3.71 -5.27
CA ILE A 69 18.70 2.88 -4.11
C ILE A 69 17.30 2.28 -4.27
N VAL A 70 16.30 3.10 -4.64
CA VAL A 70 14.92 2.61 -4.81
C VAL A 70 14.81 1.64 -5.98
N ALA A 71 15.41 1.97 -7.13
CA ALA A 71 15.40 1.10 -8.30
C ALA A 71 16.15 -0.21 -8.02
N GLY A 72 17.31 -0.15 -7.36
CA GLY A 72 18.11 -1.31 -6.97
C GLY A 72 17.36 -2.21 -5.99
N ALA A 73 16.68 -1.63 -4.99
CA ALA A 73 15.85 -2.38 -4.05
C ALA A 73 14.67 -3.09 -4.75
N LEU A 74 14.01 -2.42 -5.70
CA LEU A 74 12.94 -3.01 -6.50
C LEU A 74 13.45 -4.18 -7.36
N VAL A 75 14.55 -3.98 -8.07
CA VAL A 75 15.15 -5.03 -8.91
C VAL A 75 15.58 -6.21 -8.04
N PHE A 76 16.24 -5.96 -6.91
CA PHE A 76 16.66 -7.00 -5.97
C PHE A 76 15.46 -7.79 -5.41
N LEU A 77 14.38 -7.10 -5.00
CA LEU A 77 13.17 -7.74 -4.52
C LEU A 77 12.55 -8.64 -5.60
N MET A 78 12.38 -8.10 -6.81
CA MET A 78 11.79 -8.85 -7.93
C MET A 78 12.69 -9.99 -8.40
N PHE A 79 14.01 -9.83 -8.34
CA PHE A 79 14.96 -10.91 -8.57
C PHE A 79 14.78 -12.05 -7.56
N LYS A 80 14.67 -11.74 -6.27
CA LYS A 80 14.39 -12.74 -5.24
C LYS A 80 13.04 -13.45 -5.44
N LEU A 81 12.02 -12.72 -5.86
CA LEU A 81 10.72 -13.31 -6.20
C LEU A 81 10.81 -14.19 -7.46
N ALA A 82 11.56 -13.75 -8.48
CA ALA A 82 11.76 -14.49 -9.72
C ALA A 82 12.48 -15.84 -9.49
N THR A 83 13.46 -15.87 -8.58
CA THR A 83 14.20 -17.10 -8.23
C THR A 83 13.42 -18.06 -7.34
N PHE A 84 12.32 -17.61 -6.71
CA PHE A 84 11.52 -18.47 -5.83
C PHE A 84 10.33 -19.11 -6.56
N ARG A 85 9.27 -18.37 -6.87
CA ARG A 85 8.04 -18.85 -7.55
C ARG A 85 7.38 -17.79 -8.44
N GLY A 86 7.98 -16.62 -8.56
CA GLY A 86 7.39 -15.46 -9.23
C GLY A 86 6.54 -14.59 -8.30
N VAL A 87 5.78 -13.67 -8.88
CA VAL A 87 4.94 -12.72 -8.12
C VAL A 87 3.69 -13.42 -7.61
N PRO A 88 3.38 -13.36 -6.30
CA PRO A 88 2.11 -13.82 -5.78
C PRO A 88 0.93 -13.03 -6.38
N ASN A 89 -0.13 -13.72 -6.78
CA ASN A 89 -1.33 -13.07 -7.36
C ASN A 89 -1.93 -12.01 -6.43
N VAL A 90 -1.80 -12.19 -5.12
CA VAL A 90 -2.25 -11.22 -4.11
C VAL A 90 -1.55 -9.87 -4.26
N LEU A 91 -0.25 -9.86 -4.54
CA LEU A 91 0.50 -8.60 -4.75
C LEU A 91 0.02 -7.87 -6.01
N VAL A 92 -0.30 -8.61 -7.07
CA VAL A 92 -0.85 -8.01 -8.31
C VAL A 92 -2.22 -7.40 -8.04
N THR A 93 -3.10 -8.14 -7.36
CA THR A 93 -4.43 -7.64 -6.99
C THR A 93 -4.32 -6.39 -6.11
N MET A 94 -3.44 -6.39 -5.11
CA MET A 94 -3.18 -5.22 -4.27
C MET A 94 -2.64 -4.04 -5.08
N ALA A 95 -1.68 -4.26 -5.98
CA ALA A 95 -1.13 -3.18 -6.82
C ALA A 95 -2.19 -2.53 -7.70
N ILE A 96 -3.08 -3.34 -8.30
CA ILE A 96 -4.20 -2.87 -9.11
C ILE A 96 -5.17 -2.04 -8.24
N LEU A 97 -5.56 -2.54 -7.07
CA LEU A 97 -6.45 -1.83 -6.15
C LEU A 97 -5.83 -0.50 -5.69
N ILE A 98 -4.57 -0.51 -5.28
CA ILE A 98 -3.84 0.70 -4.88
C ILE A 98 -3.86 1.73 -6.01
N GLY A 99 -3.56 1.30 -7.24
CA GLY A 99 -3.58 2.18 -8.43
C GLY A 99 -4.96 2.77 -8.70
N ILE A 100 -6.00 1.96 -8.68
CA ILE A 100 -7.39 2.39 -8.89
C ILE A 100 -7.80 3.39 -7.80
N TYR A 101 -7.61 3.06 -6.53
CA TYR A 101 -8.04 3.92 -5.43
C TYR A 101 -7.20 5.18 -5.30
N ALA A 102 -5.90 5.13 -5.55
CA ALA A 102 -5.06 6.33 -5.62
C ALA A 102 -5.52 7.26 -6.74
N PHE A 103 -5.84 6.71 -7.92
CA PHE A 103 -6.40 7.50 -9.02
C PHE A 103 -7.75 8.11 -8.67
N ILE A 104 -8.67 7.32 -8.09
CA ILE A 104 -10.01 7.81 -7.70
C ILE A 104 -9.88 8.93 -6.68
N THR A 105 -9.07 8.76 -5.63
CA THR A 105 -8.97 9.71 -4.53
C THR A 105 -8.24 11.01 -4.94
N GLU A 106 -7.17 10.91 -5.74
CA GLU A 106 -6.34 12.08 -6.06
C GLU A 106 -6.77 12.79 -7.35
N ARG A 107 -7.39 12.08 -8.30
CA ARG A 107 -7.63 12.60 -9.64
C ARG A 107 -9.10 12.82 -9.99
N THR A 108 -10.05 12.25 -9.24
CA THR A 108 -11.47 12.33 -9.58
C THR A 108 -12.26 13.32 -8.72
N VAL A 109 -13.44 13.71 -9.23
CA VAL A 109 -14.39 14.56 -8.48
C VAL A 109 -14.92 13.82 -7.25
N ILE A 110 -15.06 12.48 -7.34
CA ILE A 110 -15.54 11.66 -6.23
C ILE A 110 -14.55 11.76 -5.06
N GLY A 111 -13.25 11.59 -5.31
CA GLY A 111 -12.22 11.72 -4.29
C GLY A 111 -12.26 13.09 -3.60
N ARG A 112 -12.33 14.18 -4.36
CA ARG A 112 -12.43 15.53 -3.78
C ARG A 112 -13.67 15.72 -2.91
N ARG A 113 -14.81 15.15 -3.32
CA ARG A 113 -16.06 15.19 -2.52
C ARG A 113 -15.93 14.37 -1.23
N VAL A 114 -15.26 13.22 -1.27
CA VAL A 114 -15.00 12.39 -0.08
C VAL A 114 -14.13 13.14 0.93
N TYR A 115 -13.06 13.80 0.48
CA TYR A 115 -12.23 14.63 1.36
C TYR A 115 -12.98 15.84 1.92
N ALA A 116 -13.78 16.51 1.10
CA ALA A 116 -14.61 17.64 1.56
C ALA A 116 -15.63 17.21 2.61
N LEU A 117 -16.29 16.07 2.39
CA LEU A 117 -17.22 15.47 3.34
C LEU A 117 -16.55 15.15 4.68
N GLY A 118 -15.38 14.51 4.64
CA GLY A 118 -14.61 14.16 5.84
C GLY A 118 -14.07 15.38 6.59
N GLY A 119 -13.76 16.48 5.88
CA GLY A 119 -13.25 17.71 6.49
C GLY A 119 -14.34 18.53 7.19
N ASN A 120 -15.47 18.76 6.52
CA ASN A 120 -16.62 19.46 7.10
C ASN A 120 -17.90 19.09 6.35
N GLU A 121 -18.69 18.20 6.93
CA GLU A 121 -19.94 17.73 6.33
C GLU A 121 -20.96 18.86 6.09
N LYS A 122 -21.09 19.79 7.04
CA LYS A 122 -22.03 20.91 6.91
C LYS A 122 -21.65 21.82 5.74
N ALA A 123 -20.37 22.15 5.62
CA ALA A 123 -19.87 22.97 4.51
C ALA A 123 -20.02 22.22 3.16
N ALA A 124 -19.74 20.93 3.13
CA ALA A 124 -19.92 20.10 1.93
C ALA A 124 -21.40 20.06 1.49
N LYS A 125 -22.33 19.93 2.44
CA LYS A 125 -23.78 19.97 2.16
C LYS A 125 -24.23 21.32 1.61
N LEU A 126 -23.75 22.42 2.18
CA LEU A 126 -24.02 23.77 1.71
C LEU A 126 -23.44 24.04 0.29
N SER A 127 -22.34 23.36 -0.05
CA SER A 127 -21.75 23.40 -1.39
C SER A 127 -22.48 22.51 -2.42
N GLY A 128 -23.64 21.96 -2.08
CA GLY A 128 -24.45 21.15 -2.99
C GLY A 128 -24.04 19.68 -3.11
N ILE A 129 -23.13 19.20 -2.25
CA ILE A 129 -22.74 17.78 -2.21
C ILE A 129 -23.84 16.98 -1.51
N LYS A 130 -24.33 15.91 -2.15
CA LYS A 130 -25.29 14.96 -1.56
C LYS A 130 -24.57 14.07 -0.55
N THR A 131 -24.38 14.55 0.68
CA THR A 131 -23.55 13.93 1.72
C THR A 131 -24.07 12.55 2.12
N GLU A 132 -25.38 12.37 2.27
CA GLU A 132 -26.01 11.09 2.63
C GLU A 132 -25.71 9.98 1.59
N ARG A 133 -25.84 10.31 0.30
CA ARG A 133 -25.55 9.36 -0.77
C ARG A 133 -24.05 9.01 -0.82
N LEU A 134 -23.19 10.00 -0.58
CA LEU A 134 -21.74 9.78 -0.60
C LEU A 134 -21.30 8.91 0.58
N ASN A 135 -21.85 9.14 1.77
CA ASN A 135 -21.64 8.28 2.95
C ASN A 135 -22.11 6.84 2.67
N PHE A 136 -23.32 6.67 2.14
CA PHE A 136 -23.82 5.35 1.79
C PHE A 136 -22.88 4.63 0.80
N MET A 137 -22.43 5.31 -0.26
CA MET A 137 -21.50 4.72 -1.22
C MET A 137 -20.14 4.35 -0.58
N ALA A 138 -19.65 5.15 0.39
CA ALA A 138 -18.42 4.84 1.10
C ALA A 138 -18.55 3.55 1.93
N PHE A 139 -19.67 3.37 2.66
CA PHE A 139 -19.94 2.14 3.41
C PHE A 139 -20.12 0.91 2.52
N VAL A 140 -20.83 1.04 1.40
CA VAL A 140 -20.99 -0.04 0.41
C VAL A 140 -19.61 -0.44 -0.14
N ASN A 141 -18.80 0.54 -0.51
CA ASN A 141 -17.44 0.29 -1.01
C ASN A 141 -16.56 -0.41 0.03
N MET A 142 -16.64 0.01 1.30
CA MET A 142 -15.94 -0.65 2.39
C MET A 142 -16.37 -2.12 2.52
N GLY A 143 -17.68 -2.41 2.45
CA GLY A 143 -18.20 -3.78 2.48
C GLY A 143 -17.67 -4.65 1.32
N VAL A 144 -17.64 -4.10 0.12
CA VAL A 144 -17.09 -4.80 -1.07
C VAL A 144 -15.61 -5.11 -0.88
N LEU A 145 -14.81 -4.15 -0.39
CA LEU A 145 -13.39 -4.37 -0.14
C LEU A 145 -13.14 -5.37 1.00
N ALA A 146 -13.95 -5.34 2.04
CA ALA A 146 -13.88 -6.30 3.13
C ALA A 146 -14.20 -7.73 2.65
N ALA A 147 -15.23 -7.90 1.82
CA ALA A 147 -15.57 -9.18 1.20
C ALA A 147 -14.43 -9.69 0.30
N LEU A 148 -13.83 -8.82 -0.51
CA LEU A 148 -12.68 -9.16 -1.35
C LEU A 148 -11.48 -9.59 -0.50
N ALA A 149 -11.20 -8.88 0.59
CA ALA A 149 -10.14 -9.26 1.53
C ALA A 149 -10.38 -10.63 2.17
N GLY A 150 -11.62 -10.92 2.56
CA GLY A 150 -12.03 -12.22 3.07
C GLY A 150 -11.83 -13.35 2.06
N LEU A 151 -12.19 -13.14 0.80
CA LEU A 151 -11.96 -14.10 -0.29
C LEU A 151 -10.46 -14.37 -0.51
N ILE A 152 -9.64 -13.32 -0.53
CA ILE A 152 -8.17 -13.45 -0.67
C ILE A 152 -7.59 -14.22 0.51
N PHE A 153 -8.05 -13.92 1.73
CA PHE A 153 -7.61 -14.59 2.95
C PHE A 153 -7.95 -16.08 2.93
N ALA A 154 -9.20 -16.44 2.62
CA ALA A 154 -9.65 -17.82 2.51
C ALA A 154 -8.90 -18.57 1.39
N ALA A 155 -8.71 -17.96 0.22
CA ALA A 155 -7.96 -18.54 -0.89
C ALA A 155 -6.48 -18.76 -0.56
N ARG A 156 -5.88 -17.91 0.29
CA ARG A 156 -4.48 -18.06 0.73
C ARG A 156 -4.29 -19.20 1.70
N LEU A 157 -5.20 -19.32 2.67
CA LEU A 157 -5.14 -20.37 3.70
C LEU A 157 -5.70 -21.72 3.21
N ASN A 158 -6.43 -21.71 2.10
CA ASN A 158 -7.19 -22.85 1.58
C ASN A 158 -8.11 -23.48 2.64
N SER A 159 -8.55 -22.68 3.58
CA SER A 159 -9.42 -23.07 4.68
C SER A 159 -10.17 -21.86 5.23
N ALA A 160 -11.32 -22.09 5.83
CA ALA A 160 -12.07 -21.09 6.58
C ALA A 160 -12.26 -21.56 8.01
N THR A 161 -11.99 -20.70 8.98
CA THR A 161 -12.22 -20.97 10.39
C THR A 161 -13.14 -19.90 10.96
N PRO A 162 -13.98 -20.20 11.96
CA PRO A 162 -14.87 -19.23 12.58
C PRO A 162 -14.15 -18.01 13.20
N LYS A 163 -12.89 -18.18 13.59
CA LYS A 163 -12.04 -17.13 14.15
C LYS A 163 -11.16 -16.42 13.11
N ALA A 164 -11.33 -16.74 11.82
CA ALA A 164 -10.55 -16.11 10.76
C ALA A 164 -10.84 -14.60 10.71
N GLY A 165 -9.80 -13.78 10.77
CA GLY A 165 -9.92 -12.32 10.77
C GLY A 165 -10.30 -11.70 12.12
N PHE A 166 -10.35 -12.45 13.22
CA PHE A 166 -10.61 -11.92 14.54
C PHE A 166 -9.58 -10.84 14.92
N ALA A 167 -10.05 -9.67 15.35
CA ALA A 167 -9.28 -8.49 15.69
C ALA A 167 -8.46 -7.89 14.52
N LEU A 168 -8.73 -8.27 13.26
CA LEU A 168 -8.08 -7.71 12.08
C LEU A 168 -8.46 -6.23 11.88
N GLU A 169 -9.67 -5.84 12.35
CA GLU A 169 -10.12 -4.46 12.32
C GLU A 169 -9.18 -3.51 13.07
N LEU A 170 -8.60 -3.94 14.19
CA LEU A 170 -7.64 -3.13 14.94
C LEU A 170 -6.35 -2.90 14.14
N ASP A 171 -5.87 -3.92 13.44
CA ASP A 171 -4.70 -3.82 12.58
C ASP A 171 -4.95 -2.84 11.41
N VAL A 172 -6.14 -2.90 10.80
CA VAL A 172 -6.51 -2.03 9.68
C VAL A 172 -6.66 -0.57 10.13
N ILE A 173 -7.33 -0.34 11.27
CA ILE A 173 -7.50 1.00 11.84
C ILE A 173 -6.14 1.59 12.22
N ALA A 174 -5.29 0.82 12.92
CA ALA A 174 -3.95 1.26 13.26
C ALA A 174 -3.11 1.57 12.02
N ALA A 175 -3.17 0.72 10.99
CA ALA A 175 -2.47 0.94 9.73
C ALA A 175 -2.87 2.26 9.06
N VAL A 176 -4.16 2.59 9.03
CA VAL A 176 -4.66 3.82 8.41
C VAL A 176 -4.19 5.07 9.18
N PHE A 177 -4.20 5.04 10.51
CA PHE A 177 -3.71 6.15 11.34
C PHE A 177 -2.19 6.31 11.28
N ILE A 178 -1.42 5.21 11.37
CA ILE A 178 0.04 5.23 11.17
C ILE A 178 0.37 5.76 9.76
N GLY A 179 -0.48 5.45 8.77
CA GLY A 179 -0.38 5.94 7.41
C GLY A 179 -0.74 7.42 7.22
N GLY A 180 -1.09 8.14 8.30
CA GLY A 180 -1.36 9.58 8.29
C GLY A 180 -2.78 9.97 7.91
N ALA A 181 -3.75 9.07 8.01
CA ALA A 181 -5.16 9.46 7.96
C ALA A 181 -5.56 10.06 9.30
N SER A 182 -6.36 11.12 9.27
CA SER A 182 -6.81 11.78 10.48
C SER A 182 -8.11 11.22 11.02
N MET A 183 -8.21 11.10 12.34
CA MET A 183 -9.42 10.68 13.03
C MET A 183 -10.59 11.66 12.81
N SER A 184 -10.32 12.94 12.67
CA SER A 184 -11.34 13.95 12.37
C SER A 184 -11.75 14.01 10.90
N GLY A 185 -11.18 13.18 10.04
CA GLY A 185 -11.49 13.09 8.61
C GLY A 185 -10.78 14.16 7.75
N GLY A 186 -11.11 14.19 6.47
CA GLY A 186 -10.64 15.19 5.51
C GLY A 186 -9.19 15.07 5.06
N SER A 187 -8.39 14.20 5.67
CA SER A 187 -6.99 14.00 5.31
C SER A 187 -6.60 12.52 5.32
N GLY A 188 -5.57 12.19 4.55
CA GLY A 188 -5.05 10.82 4.38
C GLY A 188 -4.70 10.54 2.92
N LYS A 189 -3.85 9.56 2.69
CA LYS A 189 -3.48 9.11 1.34
C LYS A 189 -3.52 7.59 1.28
N ILE A 190 -3.92 7.05 0.14
CA ILE A 190 -3.93 5.59 -0.07
C ILE A 190 -2.54 4.98 0.14
N ILE A 191 -1.50 5.61 -0.41
CA ILE A 191 -0.11 5.14 -0.23
C ILE A 191 0.29 5.16 1.25
N GLY A 192 -0.15 6.17 2.01
CA GLY A 192 0.08 6.23 3.46
C GLY A 192 -0.53 5.02 4.17
N ALA A 193 -1.80 4.70 3.90
CA ALA A 193 -2.47 3.53 4.46
C ALA A 193 -1.75 2.21 4.11
N VAL A 194 -1.22 2.09 2.88
CA VAL A 194 -0.43 0.91 2.46
C VAL A 194 0.87 0.80 3.26
N VAL A 195 1.59 1.91 3.47
CA VAL A 195 2.80 1.93 4.31
C VAL A 195 2.47 1.55 5.75
N GLY A 196 1.39 2.10 6.30
CA GLY A 196 0.92 1.74 7.65
C GLY A 196 0.56 0.25 7.76
N ALA A 197 -0.13 -0.31 6.76
CA ALA A 197 -0.45 -1.74 6.69
C ALA A 197 0.82 -2.61 6.63
N PHE A 198 1.85 -2.16 5.91
CA PHE A 198 3.14 -2.85 5.87
C PHE A 198 3.84 -2.83 7.23
N ILE A 199 3.84 -1.70 7.93
CA ILE A 199 4.39 -1.57 9.29
C ILE A 199 3.66 -2.52 10.25
N MET A 200 2.32 -2.54 10.22
CA MET A 200 1.52 -3.45 11.06
C MET A 200 1.79 -4.92 10.71
N GLY A 201 1.95 -5.24 9.43
CA GLY A 201 2.29 -6.59 8.97
C GLY A 201 3.67 -7.05 9.48
N VAL A 202 4.68 -6.19 9.39
CA VAL A 202 6.04 -6.47 9.93
C VAL A 202 5.98 -6.64 11.45
N MET A 203 5.26 -5.77 12.15
CA MET A 203 5.09 -5.86 13.60
C MET A 203 4.42 -7.18 14.01
N ASN A 204 3.31 -7.57 13.37
CA ASN A 204 2.60 -8.82 13.64
C ASN A 204 3.49 -10.04 13.39
N ASN A 205 4.22 -10.05 12.29
CA ASN A 205 5.14 -11.14 11.97
C ASN A 205 6.30 -11.19 12.98
N GLY A 206 6.87 -10.04 13.35
CA GLY A 206 7.92 -9.94 14.37
C GLY A 206 7.47 -10.46 15.73
N MET A 207 6.29 -10.06 16.21
CA MET A 207 5.72 -10.58 17.46
C MET A 207 5.51 -12.10 17.42
N SER A 208 5.07 -12.63 16.29
CA SER A 208 4.88 -14.07 16.10
C SER A 208 6.20 -14.83 16.14
N ILE A 209 7.26 -14.30 15.51
CA ILE A 209 8.61 -14.91 15.53
C ILE A 209 9.19 -14.89 16.95
N LEU A 210 8.96 -13.84 17.73
CA LEU A 210 9.38 -13.73 19.12
C LEU A 210 8.57 -14.62 20.09
N GLY A 211 7.56 -15.35 19.59
CA GLY A 211 6.72 -16.21 20.40
C GLY A 211 5.76 -15.48 21.36
N ILE A 212 5.47 -14.20 21.10
CA ILE A 212 4.54 -13.42 21.91
C ILE A 212 3.13 -14.00 21.75
N GLY A 213 2.47 -14.35 22.84
CA GLY A 213 1.13 -14.90 22.86
C GLY A 213 0.09 -13.93 22.22
N ILE A 214 -0.99 -14.50 21.67
CA ILE A 214 -2.03 -13.75 20.94
C ILE A 214 -2.63 -12.63 21.81
N ASP A 215 -2.86 -12.89 23.09
CA ASP A 215 -3.42 -11.91 24.01
C ASP A 215 -2.51 -10.68 24.19
N TYR A 216 -1.22 -10.90 24.37
CA TYR A 216 -0.23 -9.82 24.45
C TYR A 216 -0.10 -9.06 23.12
N GLN A 217 -0.20 -9.76 21.99
CA GLN A 217 -0.22 -9.10 20.68
C GLN A 217 -1.39 -8.13 20.56
N GLN A 218 -2.58 -8.47 21.05
CA GLN A 218 -3.74 -7.59 21.04
C GLN A 218 -3.55 -6.35 21.92
N VAL A 219 -2.96 -6.52 23.09
CA VAL A 219 -2.61 -5.39 23.97
C VAL A 219 -1.64 -4.44 23.28
N ILE A 220 -0.57 -4.97 22.68
CA ILE A 220 0.43 -4.17 21.96
C ILE A 220 -0.21 -3.42 20.79
N LYS A 221 -1.08 -4.07 20.00
CA LYS A 221 -1.83 -3.43 18.90
C LYS A 221 -2.73 -2.30 19.40
N GLY A 222 -3.43 -2.52 20.51
CA GLY A 222 -4.25 -1.49 21.16
C GLY A 222 -3.41 -0.27 21.59
N LEU A 223 -2.25 -0.50 22.20
CA LEU A 223 -1.32 0.56 22.59
C LEU A 223 -0.77 1.33 21.38
N VAL A 224 -0.39 0.63 20.31
CA VAL A 224 0.07 1.26 19.06
C VAL A 224 -1.02 2.12 18.43
N LEU A 225 -2.26 1.61 18.40
CA LEU A 225 -3.41 2.38 17.92
C LEU A 225 -3.63 3.64 18.76
N LEU A 226 -3.60 3.50 20.09
CA LEU A 226 -3.78 4.61 21.02
C LEU A 226 -2.66 5.67 20.84
N ALA A 227 -1.42 5.23 20.69
CA ALA A 227 -0.30 6.13 20.42
C ALA A 227 -0.47 6.87 19.08
N ALA A 228 -0.87 6.17 18.00
CA ALA A 228 -1.10 6.79 16.69
C ALA A 228 -2.20 7.86 16.75
N VAL A 229 -3.32 7.57 17.42
CA VAL A 229 -4.41 8.52 17.62
C VAL A 229 -3.99 9.71 18.48
N PHE A 230 -3.25 9.45 19.56
CA PHE A 230 -2.73 10.52 20.42
C PHE A 230 -1.84 11.49 19.64
N PHE A 231 -0.93 11.00 18.82
CA PHE A 231 -0.08 11.83 17.97
C PHE A 231 -0.87 12.64 16.93
N ASP A 232 -1.92 12.07 16.33
CA ASP A 232 -2.78 12.80 15.39
C ASP A 232 -3.48 13.97 16.07
N VAL A 233 -4.13 13.72 17.22
CA VAL A 233 -4.85 14.74 17.99
C VAL A 233 -3.89 15.83 18.50
N TYR A 234 -2.75 15.43 19.05
CA TYR A 234 -1.74 16.38 19.55
C TYR A 234 -1.19 17.30 18.47
N ASN A 235 -0.87 16.74 17.29
CA ASN A 235 -0.37 17.55 16.18
C ASN A 235 -1.42 18.53 15.65
N LYS A 236 -2.69 18.15 15.64
CA LYS A 236 -3.78 19.06 15.22
C LYS A 236 -4.01 20.21 16.18
N GLN A 237 -3.93 19.97 17.48
CA GLN A 237 -4.04 21.04 18.49
C GLN A 237 -2.92 22.07 18.38
N LYS A 238 -1.77 21.71 17.83
CA LYS A 238 -0.66 22.66 17.59
C LYS A 238 -0.80 23.49 16.30
N GLN A 239 -1.67 23.06 15.37
CA GLN A 239 -1.84 23.70 14.07
C GLN A 239 -3.09 24.61 14.01
N GLY A 240 -3.95 24.58 14.99
CA GLY A 240 -5.13 25.45 15.19
C GLY A 240 -4.87 26.46 16.28
#